data_d2b816a93c98976d1ac1ef8990f6f8b7
#
_entry.id   d2b816a93c98976d1ac1ef8990f6f8b7
#
_cell.length_a   1.000
_cell.length_b   1.000
_cell.length_c   1.000
_cell.angle_alpha   90.00
_cell.angle_beta   90.00
_cell.angle_gamma   90.00
#
_symmetry.space_group_name_H-M   'P 1'
#
loop_
_entity.id
_entity.type
_entity.pdbx_description
1 polymer ?
#
loop_
_entity_poly.entity_id
_entity_poly.type
_entity_poly.pdbx_seq_one_letter_code
_entity_poly.pdbx_strand_id
1 'polypeptide(L)'
;MLFKTSLTHGYLSHDLLVCALSPIVKDSNGDISSSKNYRGIAISSLILKVFDNCILLLFGSFLSNDVLQFGFQKGCSTVQCTWAVQETISHYLSRGSEVYCCLLDFSKAIDKVNFEKLFRNLVERKLPTVVLRLIISIYLNQSCFIRWNSIESGSFRVKNGVRQGAILSPSLFCVYLDTLLLELREAGVGCHVGGVFLGAFGYADDVTLLAPSREGLQTMLKICEKFASSHSMQFSTDPDPSKSKSKCLFFSKSRSCNAIENVVLNGDKLPWVTSAKHLGNLLSSKLNTSFSSPETKTDLLCKRAILFDKVHQVMQQFGYLEPEMIVKLLSVYSTALYGSTLWQLNSAEHLQLNKSWNTAIKMIWELPHATHTKFVESLSPVPHLESVLAGRYIGFANSLLCSSNPILGLLFTSCKQNISSQTGQNVKYLLDKYKMESLVDLVKEKNSLKRGRVYPLQDVEAWKIPIIKELALLQKGQLEIDFDPTELEEILGQICTN
;
A
#
# COMPACT_ATOMS: atom_id res chain seq x y z
N MET A 1 -37.11 -7.54 9.30
CA MET A 1 -38.37 -6.92 8.81
C MET A 1 -38.07 -5.65 8.01
N LEU A 2 -37.46 -4.61 8.57
CA LEU A 2 -37.19 -3.31 7.93
C LEU A 2 -36.50 -3.43 6.56
N PHE A 3 -35.43 -4.23 6.43
CA PHE A 3 -34.70 -4.43 5.17
C PHE A 3 -35.62 -5.03 4.08
N LYS A 4 -36.37 -6.08 4.40
CA LYS A 4 -37.30 -6.70 3.46
C LYS A 4 -38.36 -5.70 2.99
N THR A 5 -38.95 -4.93 3.91
CA THR A 5 -39.94 -3.90 3.58
C THR A 5 -39.37 -2.82 2.67
N SER A 6 -38.15 -2.32 2.99
CA SER A 6 -37.49 -1.30 2.16
C SER A 6 -37.15 -1.81 0.76
N LEU A 7 -36.73 -3.07 0.59
CA LEU A 7 -36.53 -3.68 -0.71
C LEU A 7 -37.85 -3.79 -1.49
N THR A 8 -38.93 -4.28 -0.84
CA THR A 8 -40.23 -4.44 -1.48
C THR A 8 -40.79 -3.11 -1.98
N HIS A 9 -40.69 -2.05 -1.17
CA HIS A 9 -41.22 -0.72 -1.52
C HIS A 9 -40.20 0.14 -2.27
N GLY A 10 -38.91 -0.21 -2.28
CA GLY A 10 -37.83 0.58 -2.90
C GLY A 10 -37.63 1.94 -2.25
N TYR A 11 -37.87 2.04 -0.94
CA TYR A 11 -37.89 3.30 -0.20
C TYR A 11 -37.29 3.15 1.19
N LEU A 12 -36.62 4.22 1.64
CA LEU A 12 -36.14 4.42 3.02
C LEU A 12 -36.66 5.78 3.53
N SER A 13 -36.94 5.85 4.83
CA SER A 13 -37.31 7.12 5.49
C SER A 13 -36.21 8.17 5.28
N HIS A 14 -36.62 9.40 5.05
CA HIS A 14 -35.71 10.54 4.87
C HIS A 14 -34.69 10.67 6.01
N ASP A 15 -35.11 10.45 7.26
CA ASP A 15 -34.22 10.55 8.43
C ASP A 15 -33.04 9.58 8.39
N LEU A 16 -33.20 8.43 7.74
CA LEU A 16 -32.11 7.47 7.52
C LEU A 16 -31.16 7.91 6.42
N LEU A 17 -31.56 8.82 5.53
CA LEU A 17 -30.81 9.29 4.37
C LEU A 17 -30.07 10.60 4.63
N VAL A 18 -30.27 11.22 5.79
CA VAL A 18 -29.52 12.41 6.21
C VAL A 18 -28.11 12.00 6.70
N CYS A 19 -27.08 12.67 6.20
CA CYS A 19 -25.70 12.45 6.59
C CYS A 19 -25.04 13.72 7.10
N ALA A 20 -24.26 13.59 8.17
CA ALA A 20 -23.36 14.65 8.59
C ALA A 20 -22.03 14.56 7.82
N LEU A 21 -21.60 15.64 7.18
CA LEU A 21 -20.28 15.75 6.57
C LEU A 21 -19.30 16.36 7.57
N SER A 22 -18.30 15.59 7.99
CA SER A 22 -17.19 16.06 8.82
C SER A 22 -16.00 16.42 7.93
N PRO A 23 -15.57 17.69 7.89
CA PRO A 23 -14.40 18.10 7.13
C PRO A 23 -13.11 17.58 7.79
N ILE A 24 -12.27 16.86 7.03
CA ILE A 24 -10.94 16.41 7.47
C ILE A 24 -9.89 17.06 6.58
N VAL A 25 -8.86 17.65 7.20
CA VAL A 25 -7.72 18.26 6.49
C VAL A 25 -6.98 17.19 5.67
N LYS A 26 -6.72 17.49 4.38
CA LYS A 26 -5.95 16.60 3.47
C LYS A 26 -4.44 16.72 3.70
N ASP A 27 -3.97 17.95 3.81
CA ASP A 27 -2.58 18.28 3.98
C ASP A 27 -2.43 19.26 5.16
N SER A 28 -1.79 18.80 6.22
CA SER A 28 -1.55 19.60 7.44
C SER A 28 -0.66 20.81 7.19
N ASN A 29 0.19 20.78 6.15
CA ASN A 29 1.05 21.88 5.76
C ASN A 29 0.42 22.77 4.68
N GLY A 30 -0.76 22.39 4.17
CA GLY A 30 -1.52 23.13 3.19
C GLY A 30 -2.32 24.30 3.80
N ASP A 31 -2.89 25.14 2.94
CA ASP A 31 -3.74 26.24 3.35
C ASP A 31 -5.03 25.72 4.02
N ILE A 32 -5.13 25.90 5.34
CA ILE A 32 -6.28 25.48 6.16
C ILE A 32 -7.49 26.39 5.97
N SER A 33 -7.35 27.57 5.35
CA SER A 33 -8.47 28.48 5.03
C SER A 33 -9.18 28.06 3.74
N SER A 34 -8.54 27.25 2.91
CA SER A 34 -9.08 26.80 1.63
C SER A 34 -9.92 25.53 1.77
N SER A 35 -11.18 25.59 1.37
CA SER A 35 -12.06 24.40 1.31
C SER A 35 -11.53 23.28 0.42
N LYS A 36 -10.61 23.57 -0.52
CA LYS A 36 -9.95 22.57 -1.37
C LYS A 36 -9.04 21.63 -0.58
N ASN A 37 -8.55 22.08 0.58
CA ASN A 37 -7.69 21.29 1.48
C ASN A 37 -8.48 20.38 2.43
N TYR A 38 -9.79 20.23 2.23
CA TYR A 38 -10.62 19.38 3.07
C TYR A 38 -11.24 18.22 2.28
N ARG A 39 -11.45 17.10 2.98
CA ARG A 39 -12.29 15.98 2.55
C ARG A 39 -13.54 15.94 3.42
N GLY A 40 -14.72 15.90 2.83
CA GLY A 40 -15.98 15.72 3.55
C GLY A 40 -16.24 14.23 3.79
N ILE A 41 -16.03 13.76 5.00
CA ILE A 41 -16.34 12.36 5.36
C ILE A 41 -17.80 12.29 5.79
N ALA A 42 -18.60 11.47 5.09
CA ALA A 42 -20.01 11.30 5.37
C ALA A 42 -20.22 10.33 6.56
N ILE A 43 -20.81 10.85 7.62
CA ILE A 43 -21.24 10.08 8.78
C ILE A 43 -22.74 9.80 8.59
N SER A 44 -23.07 8.61 8.12
CA SER A 44 -24.44 8.14 7.92
C SER A 44 -24.97 7.39 9.15
N SER A 45 -26.29 7.21 9.23
CA SER A 45 -26.91 6.44 10.29
C SER A 45 -26.38 5.00 10.34
N LEU A 46 -26.33 4.40 11.52
CA LEU A 46 -25.92 3.00 11.70
C LEU A 46 -26.83 2.04 10.91
N ILE A 47 -28.13 2.33 10.88
CA ILE A 47 -29.11 1.53 10.13
C ILE A 47 -28.76 1.52 8.64
N LEU A 48 -28.41 2.66 8.05
CA LEU A 48 -28.02 2.72 6.65
C LEU A 48 -26.75 1.93 6.36
N LYS A 49 -25.78 1.92 7.27
CA LYS A 49 -24.58 1.07 7.15
C LYS A 49 -24.93 -0.42 7.19
N VAL A 50 -25.91 -0.83 8.02
CA VAL A 50 -26.42 -2.21 8.02
C VAL A 50 -27.06 -2.53 6.67
N PHE A 51 -27.84 -1.62 6.08
CA PHE A 51 -28.40 -1.79 4.74
C PHE A 51 -27.32 -1.97 3.67
N ASP A 52 -26.32 -1.10 3.67
CA ASP A 52 -25.18 -1.18 2.76
C ASP A 52 -24.50 -2.57 2.86
N ASN A 53 -24.27 -3.08 4.08
CA ASN A 53 -23.72 -4.42 4.31
C ASN A 53 -24.64 -5.54 3.80
N CYS A 54 -25.94 -5.45 4.04
CA CYS A 54 -26.89 -6.43 3.55
C CYS A 54 -26.89 -6.48 2.00
N ILE A 55 -26.81 -5.32 1.34
CA ILE A 55 -26.71 -5.26 -0.12
C ILE A 55 -25.42 -5.93 -0.60
N LEU A 56 -24.28 -5.64 0.03
CA LEU A 56 -23.00 -6.26 -0.34
C LEU A 56 -22.99 -7.77 -0.11
N LEU A 57 -23.54 -8.25 0.99
CA LEU A 57 -23.56 -9.67 1.32
C LEU A 57 -24.47 -10.47 0.36
N LEU A 58 -25.63 -9.92 0.00
CA LEU A 58 -26.64 -10.63 -0.78
C LEU A 58 -26.46 -10.43 -2.30
N PHE A 59 -25.94 -9.28 -2.71
CA PHE A 59 -25.88 -8.87 -4.11
C PHE A 59 -24.48 -8.43 -4.55
N GLY A 60 -23.45 -8.66 -3.75
CA GLY A 60 -22.07 -8.26 -4.03
C GLY A 60 -21.50 -8.88 -5.31
N SER A 61 -21.98 -10.04 -5.74
CA SER A 61 -21.59 -10.67 -7.01
C SER A 61 -21.91 -9.80 -8.24
N PHE A 62 -22.97 -9.00 -8.20
CA PHE A 62 -23.32 -8.04 -9.27
C PHE A 62 -22.45 -6.79 -9.23
N LEU A 63 -21.72 -6.56 -8.13
CA LEU A 63 -20.81 -5.43 -7.92
C LEU A 63 -19.34 -5.87 -8.03
N SER A 64 -19.08 -7.08 -8.52
CA SER A 64 -17.72 -7.56 -8.76
C SER A 64 -17.05 -6.71 -9.86
N ASN A 65 -15.77 -6.44 -9.70
CA ASN A 65 -15.02 -5.58 -10.60
C ASN A 65 -14.07 -6.39 -11.48
N ASP A 66 -13.53 -5.76 -12.52
CA ASP A 66 -12.51 -6.35 -13.35
C ASP A 66 -11.26 -6.71 -12.55
N VAL A 67 -10.53 -7.72 -13.02
CA VAL A 67 -9.30 -8.20 -12.40
C VAL A 67 -8.18 -7.15 -12.38
N LEU A 68 -8.28 -6.12 -13.23
CA LEU A 68 -7.38 -4.97 -13.28
C LEU A 68 -7.65 -3.95 -12.15
N GLN A 69 -8.82 -4.01 -11.48
CA GLN A 69 -9.13 -3.16 -10.33
C GLN A 69 -8.69 -3.84 -9.03
N PHE A 70 -7.66 -3.30 -8.40
CA PHE A 70 -7.12 -3.78 -7.12
C PHE A 70 -7.73 -3.08 -5.90
N GLY A 71 -8.26 -1.87 -6.10
CA GLY A 71 -8.85 -1.07 -5.03
C GLY A 71 -10.13 -1.69 -4.48
N PHE A 72 -10.27 -1.70 -3.16
CA PHE A 72 -11.44 -2.22 -2.44
C PHE A 72 -11.80 -3.68 -2.73
N GLN A 73 -10.87 -4.45 -3.33
CA GLN A 73 -11.02 -5.87 -3.58
C GLN A 73 -10.51 -6.70 -2.40
N LYS A 74 -11.30 -7.71 -1.99
CA LYS A 74 -10.88 -8.63 -0.93
C LYS A 74 -9.61 -9.38 -1.35
N GLY A 75 -8.59 -9.34 -0.51
CA GLY A 75 -7.32 -10.03 -0.78
C GLY A 75 -6.36 -9.26 -1.69
N CYS A 76 -6.73 -8.07 -2.16
CA CYS A 76 -5.85 -7.17 -2.90
C CYS A 76 -5.36 -6.03 -2.00
N SER A 77 -4.10 -5.65 -2.15
CA SER A 77 -3.47 -4.56 -1.41
C SER A 77 -2.75 -3.59 -2.33
N THR A 78 -2.48 -2.38 -1.83
CA THR A 78 -1.66 -1.38 -2.52
C THR A 78 -0.29 -1.92 -2.92
N VAL A 79 0.33 -2.73 -2.05
CA VAL A 79 1.64 -3.34 -2.28
C VAL A 79 1.58 -4.39 -3.40
N GLN A 80 0.51 -5.20 -3.46
CA GLN A 80 0.32 -6.18 -4.54
C GLN A 80 0.09 -5.49 -5.89
N CYS A 81 -0.66 -4.38 -5.92
CA CYS A 81 -0.83 -3.58 -7.13
C CYS A 81 0.51 -3.00 -7.61
N THR A 82 1.29 -2.36 -6.71
CA THR A 82 2.61 -1.82 -7.05
C THR A 82 3.56 -2.92 -7.51
N TRP A 83 3.55 -4.08 -6.84
CA TRP A 83 4.33 -5.25 -7.23
C TRP A 83 3.97 -5.73 -8.66
N ALA A 84 2.68 -5.82 -8.99
CA ALA A 84 2.24 -6.23 -10.31
C ALA A 84 2.70 -5.26 -11.41
N VAL A 85 2.66 -3.95 -11.14
CA VAL A 85 3.22 -2.92 -12.02
C VAL A 85 4.72 -3.12 -12.21
N GLN A 86 5.49 -3.28 -11.12
CA GLN A 86 6.95 -3.47 -11.16
C GLN A 86 7.35 -4.75 -11.91
N GLU A 87 6.67 -5.87 -11.66
CA GLU A 87 6.97 -7.14 -12.34
C GLU A 87 6.59 -7.10 -13.82
N THR A 88 5.51 -6.40 -14.21
CA THR A 88 5.19 -6.17 -15.61
C THR A 88 6.27 -5.36 -16.30
N ILE A 89 6.76 -4.28 -15.69
CA ILE A 89 7.89 -3.48 -16.22
C ILE A 89 9.15 -4.35 -16.32
N SER A 90 9.49 -5.10 -15.27
CA SER A 90 10.66 -5.97 -15.23
C SER A 90 10.61 -7.05 -16.33
N HIS A 91 9.42 -7.60 -16.61
CA HIS A 91 9.21 -8.57 -17.67
C HIS A 91 9.60 -8.03 -19.06
N TYR A 92 9.20 -6.80 -19.38
CA TYR A 92 9.55 -6.14 -20.65
C TYR A 92 11.03 -5.78 -20.71
N LEU A 93 11.55 -5.17 -19.65
CA LEU A 93 12.97 -4.81 -19.56
C LEU A 93 13.88 -6.02 -19.69
N SER A 94 13.53 -7.17 -19.10
CA SER A 94 14.32 -8.39 -19.19
C SER A 94 14.44 -8.91 -20.61
N ARG A 95 13.48 -8.57 -21.48
CA ARG A 95 13.45 -8.93 -22.90
C ARG A 95 14.01 -7.85 -23.84
N GLY A 96 14.59 -6.78 -23.28
CA GLY A 96 15.17 -5.68 -24.06
C GLY A 96 14.16 -4.66 -24.57
N SER A 97 12.90 -4.77 -24.16
CA SER A 97 11.87 -3.78 -24.52
C SER A 97 11.83 -2.62 -23.53
N GLU A 98 11.36 -1.46 -23.99
CA GLU A 98 11.10 -0.30 -23.17
C GLU A 98 9.68 -0.34 -22.59
N VAL A 99 9.43 0.45 -21.54
CA VAL A 99 8.07 0.64 -20.99
C VAL A 99 7.83 2.11 -20.69
N TYR A 100 6.73 2.61 -21.22
CA TYR A 100 6.17 3.93 -20.97
C TYR A 100 5.05 3.78 -19.96
N CYS A 101 5.21 4.40 -18.80
CA CYS A 101 4.26 4.32 -17.68
C CYS A 101 3.62 5.69 -17.46
N CYS A 102 2.32 5.74 -17.22
CA CYS A 102 1.64 6.95 -16.79
C CYS A 102 0.83 6.68 -15.53
N LEU A 103 1.05 7.48 -14.50
CA LEU A 103 0.27 7.51 -13.27
C LEU A 103 -0.77 8.62 -13.41
N LEU A 104 -2.04 8.26 -13.42
CA LEU A 104 -3.16 9.17 -13.59
C LEU A 104 -3.84 9.43 -12.25
N ASP A 105 -4.08 10.71 -11.94
CA ASP A 105 -4.80 11.17 -10.75
C ASP A 105 -6.11 11.85 -11.19
N PHE A 106 -7.24 11.42 -10.67
CA PHE A 106 -8.52 12.06 -10.92
C PHE A 106 -8.79 13.21 -9.95
N SER A 107 -9.28 14.32 -10.46
CA SER A 107 -9.68 15.47 -9.64
C SER A 107 -11.02 15.21 -8.95
N LYS A 108 -11.02 14.98 -7.63
CA LYS A 108 -12.23 14.75 -6.81
C LYS A 108 -13.11 13.63 -7.38
N ALA A 109 -12.51 12.49 -7.74
CA ALA A 109 -13.18 11.40 -8.43
C ALA A 109 -14.47 10.94 -7.73
N ILE A 110 -14.40 10.67 -6.44
CA ILE A 110 -15.52 10.17 -5.62
C ILE A 110 -16.69 11.18 -5.59
N ASP A 111 -16.37 12.48 -5.55
CA ASP A 111 -17.38 13.56 -5.47
C ASP A 111 -18.03 13.85 -6.84
N LYS A 112 -17.42 13.39 -7.95
CA LYS A 112 -17.87 13.68 -9.32
C LYS A 112 -18.64 12.54 -9.97
N VAL A 113 -18.85 11.41 -9.29
CA VAL A 113 -19.61 10.28 -9.85
C VAL A 113 -20.98 10.75 -10.30
N ASN A 114 -21.28 10.57 -11.59
CA ASN A 114 -22.58 10.88 -12.16
C ASN A 114 -23.59 9.77 -11.88
N PHE A 115 -24.71 10.08 -11.25
CA PHE A 115 -25.72 9.10 -10.84
C PHE A 115 -26.36 8.37 -12.01
N GLU A 116 -26.67 9.07 -13.10
CA GLU A 116 -27.26 8.45 -14.29
C GLU A 116 -26.34 7.37 -14.87
N LYS A 117 -25.04 7.70 -15.01
CA LYS A 117 -24.05 6.74 -15.52
C LYS A 117 -23.86 5.57 -14.56
N LEU A 118 -23.78 5.85 -13.25
CA LEU A 118 -23.66 4.80 -12.23
C LEU A 118 -24.86 3.83 -12.31
N PHE A 119 -26.08 4.37 -12.37
CA PHE A 119 -27.28 3.52 -12.42
C PHE A 119 -27.36 2.73 -13.73
N ARG A 120 -26.91 3.31 -14.84
CA ARG A 120 -26.82 2.61 -16.13
C ARG A 120 -25.84 1.44 -16.05
N ASN A 121 -24.66 1.63 -15.47
CA ASN A 121 -23.68 0.55 -15.25
C ASN A 121 -24.26 -0.57 -14.36
N LEU A 122 -25.07 -0.24 -13.34
CA LEU A 122 -25.72 -1.23 -12.49
C LEU A 122 -26.82 -2.02 -13.24
N VAL A 123 -27.54 -1.36 -14.18
CA VAL A 123 -28.50 -2.04 -15.08
C VAL A 123 -27.78 -3.02 -16.00
N GLU A 124 -26.69 -2.60 -16.63
CA GLU A 124 -25.87 -3.42 -17.53
C GLU A 124 -25.32 -4.66 -16.82
N ARG A 125 -25.00 -4.53 -15.53
CA ARG A 125 -24.57 -5.63 -14.66
C ARG A 125 -25.72 -6.53 -14.20
N LYS A 126 -26.95 -6.27 -14.67
CA LYS A 126 -28.16 -7.05 -14.35
C LYS A 126 -28.46 -7.11 -12.83
N LEU A 127 -28.12 -6.03 -12.10
CA LEU A 127 -28.49 -5.94 -10.69
C LEU A 127 -30.01 -6.08 -10.55
N PRO A 128 -30.53 -6.91 -9.63
CA PRO A 128 -31.97 -7.11 -9.47
C PRO A 128 -32.71 -5.78 -9.30
N THR A 129 -33.80 -5.58 -10.03
CA THR A 129 -34.55 -4.32 -10.12
C THR A 129 -34.97 -3.79 -8.75
N VAL A 130 -35.30 -4.67 -7.81
CA VAL A 130 -35.69 -4.28 -6.45
C VAL A 130 -34.56 -3.61 -5.70
N VAL A 131 -33.32 -4.11 -5.85
CA VAL A 131 -32.12 -3.53 -5.23
C VAL A 131 -31.72 -2.24 -5.94
N LEU A 132 -31.73 -2.26 -7.28
CA LEU A 132 -31.44 -1.08 -8.09
C LEU A 132 -32.36 0.09 -7.72
N ARG A 133 -33.68 -0.16 -7.63
CA ARG A 133 -34.67 0.84 -7.23
C ARG A 133 -34.37 1.41 -5.84
N LEU A 134 -33.96 0.57 -4.90
CA LEU A 134 -33.59 1.01 -3.55
C LEU A 134 -32.32 1.87 -3.58
N ILE A 135 -31.27 1.47 -4.30
CA ILE A 135 -30.04 2.27 -4.46
C ILE A 135 -30.35 3.62 -5.10
N ILE A 136 -31.13 3.65 -6.18
CA ILE A 136 -31.59 4.90 -6.83
C ILE A 136 -32.29 5.80 -5.82
N SER A 137 -33.26 5.25 -5.05
CA SER A 137 -33.99 5.98 -4.04
C SER A 137 -33.06 6.58 -2.96
N ILE A 138 -32.08 5.80 -2.49
CA ILE A 138 -31.09 6.27 -1.49
C ILE A 138 -30.28 7.45 -2.04
N TYR A 139 -29.74 7.34 -3.25
CA TYR A 139 -28.88 8.38 -3.83
C TYR A 139 -29.63 9.63 -4.27
N LEU A 140 -30.84 9.51 -4.79
CA LEU A 140 -31.66 10.67 -5.21
C LEU A 140 -32.28 11.43 -4.05
N ASN A 141 -32.55 10.76 -2.91
CA ASN A 141 -33.21 11.39 -1.74
C ASN A 141 -32.25 11.71 -0.59
N GLN A 142 -30.94 11.43 -0.75
CA GLN A 142 -29.95 11.74 0.27
C GLN A 142 -29.79 13.26 0.44
N SER A 143 -29.64 13.68 1.68
CA SER A 143 -29.30 15.04 2.06
C SER A 143 -28.14 15.06 3.05
N CYS A 144 -27.37 16.13 3.04
CA CYS A 144 -26.22 16.31 3.91
C CYS A 144 -26.26 17.66 4.60
N PHE A 145 -25.63 17.74 5.76
CA PHE A 145 -25.26 19.00 6.40
C PHE A 145 -23.80 18.92 6.85
N ILE A 146 -23.12 20.05 6.93
CA ILE A 146 -21.73 20.09 7.38
C ILE A 146 -21.73 20.24 8.89
N ARG A 147 -20.97 19.39 9.58
CA ARG A 147 -20.70 19.51 11.01
C ARG A 147 -19.23 19.86 11.22
N TRP A 148 -19.00 21.06 11.78
CA TRP A 148 -17.66 21.55 12.09
C TRP A 148 -17.61 21.97 13.56
N ASN A 149 -16.92 21.20 14.37
CA ASN A 149 -16.99 21.33 15.83
C ASN A 149 -18.45 21.27 16.32
N SER A 150 -18.91 22.33 17.01
CA SER A 150 -20.28 22.45 17.53
C SER A 150 -21.25 23.16 16.58
N ILE A 151 -20.82 23.51 15.35
CA ILE A 151 -21.63 24.26 14.38
C ILE A 151 -22.13 23.32 13.29
N GLU A 152 -23.41 23.45 12.93
CA GLU A 152 -24.04 22.72 11.85
C GLU A 152 -24.56 23.67 10.79
N SER A 153 -24.36 23.34 9.52
CA SER A 153 -24.94 24.11 8.41
C SER A 153 -26.39 23.72 8.17
N GLY A 154 -27.08 24.50 7.36
CA GLY A 154 -28.34 24.05 6.76
C GLY A 154 -28.17 22.76 5.93
N SER A 155 -29.25 21.97 5.85
CA SER A 155 -29.26 20.74 5.04
C SER A 155 -29.33 21.07 3.55
N PHE A 156 -28.59 20.28 2.72
CA PHE A 156 -28.61 20.41 1.26
C PHE A 156 -28.67 19.04 0.58
N ARG A 157 -29.23 18.98 -0.61
CA ARG A 157 -29.29 17.77 -1.42
C ARG A 157 -27.96 17.50 -2.14
N VAL A 158 -27.56 16.25 -2.16
CA VAL A 158 -26.39 15.78 -2.94
C VAL A 158 -26.88 15.34 -4.33
N LYS A 159 -26.30 15.93 -5.38
CA LYS A 159 -26.72 15.69 -6.76
C LYS A 159 -25.79 14.77 -7.54
N ASN A 160 -24.58 14.53 -7.04
CA ASN A 160 -23.52 13.70 -7.63
C ASN A 160 -22.57 13.21 -6.54
N GLY A 161 -21.71 12.27 -6.90
CA GLY A 161 -20.73 11.70 -5.99
C GLY A 161 -21.27 10.55 -5.13
N VAL A 162 -20.39 9.65 -4.74
CA VAL A 162 -20.69 8.62 -3.75
C VAL A 162 -20.19 9.03 -2.38
N ARG A 163 -20.90 8.64 -1.33
CA ARG A 163 -20.62 9.06 0.05
C ARG A 163 -19.27 8.56 0.55
N GLN A 164 -18.32 9.46 0.83
CA GLN A 164 -17.04 9.08 1.43
C GLN A 164 -17.29 8.67 2.90
N GLY A 165 -17.15 7.36 3.19
CA GLY A 165 -17.40 6.79 4.52
C GLY A 165 -18.62 5.86 4.60
N ALA A 166 -19.41 5.72 3.52
CA ALA A 166 -20.43 4.68 3.43
C ALA A 166 -19.81 3.34 2.97
N ILE A 167 -20.43 2.25 3.38
CA ILE A 167 -19.90 0.89 3.15
C ILE A 167 -20.05 0.46 1.69
N LEU A 168 -21.14 0.83 1.05
CA LEU A 168 -21.42 0.47 -0.35
C LEU A 168 -20.65 1.34 -1.36
N SER A 169 -20.30 2.58 -0.98
CA SER A 169 -19.71 3.57 -1.89
C SER A 169 -18.42 3.13 -2.57
N PRO A 170 -17.46 2.45 -1.90
CA PRO A 170 -16.27 1.95 -2.57
C PRO A 170 -16.57 0.99 -3.73
N SER A 171 -17.50 0.05 -3.52
CA SER A 171 -17.89 -0.90 -4.56
C SER A 171 -18.59 -0.20 -5.73
N LEU A 172 -19.49 0.75 -5.46
CA LEU A 172 -20.15 1.53 -6.49
C LEU A 172 -19.18 2.40 -7.30
N PHE A 173 -18.18 2.97 -6.62
CA PHE A 173 -17.13 3.75 -7.29
C PHE A 173 -16.28 2.87 -8.22
N CYS A 174 -15.89 1.69 -7.77
CA CYS A 174 -15.16 0.73 -8.61
C CYS A 174 -16.00 0.27 -9.80
N VAL A 175 -17.28 -0.03 -9.61
CA VAL A 175 -18.23 -0.32 -10.71
C VAL A 175 -18.27 0.82 -11.74
N TYR A 176 -18.22 2.07 -11.28
CA TYR A 176 -18.23 3.25 -12.14
C TYR A 176 -16.96 3.36 -12.99
N LEU A 177 -15.79 3.07 -12.43
CA LEU A 177 -14.50 3.11 -13.14
C LEU A 177 -14.20 1.87 -13.95
N ASP A 178 -14.86 0.76 -13.68
CA ASP A 178 -14.59 -0.53 -14.31
C ASP A 178 -14.75 -0.47 -15.85
N THR A 179 -15.68 0.35 -16.33
CA THR A 179 -15.89 0.62 -17.76
C THR A 179 -14.61 1.14 -18.44
N LEU A 180 -13.86 2.02 -17.76
CA LEU A 180 -12.57 2.50 -18.28
C LEU A 180 -11.55 1.36 -18.44
N LEU A 181 -11.43 0.50 -17.43
CA LEU A 181 -10.47 -0.60 -17.47
C LEU A 181 -10.84 -1.63 -18.55
N LEU A 182 -12.13 -1.86 -18.76
CA LEU A 182 -12.64 -2.70 -19.85
C LEU A 182 -12.32 -2.10 -21.22
N GLU A 183 -12.62 -0.81 -21.46
CA GLU A 183 -12.31 -0.12 -22.71
C GLU A 183 -10.79 -0.15 -23.03
N LEU A 184 -9.93 0.05 -22.01
CA LEU A 184 -8.48 -0.04 -22.17
C LEU A 184 -8.02 -1.45 -22.54
N ARG A 185 -8.62 -2.50 -21.95
CA ARG A 185 -8.32 -3.89 -22.29
C ARG A 185 -8.79 -4.26 -23.67
N GLU A 186 -10.01 -3.86 -24.05
CA GLU A 186 -10.61 -4.15 -25.37
C GLU A 186 -9.84 -3.46 -26.50
N ALA A 187 -9.24 -2.32 -26.25
CA ALA A 187 -8.38 -1.64 -27.21
C ALA A 187 -7.13 -2.46 -27.58
N GLY A 188 -6.74 -3.43 -26.77
CA GLY A 188 -5.61 -4.32 -27.04
C GLY A 188 -4.24 -3.62 -27.05
N VAL A 189 -4.19 -2.34 -26.68
CA VAL A 189 -2.97 -1.53 -26.65
C VAL A 189 -2.44 -1.47 -25.23
N GLY A 190 -1.15 -1.77 -25.04
CA GLY A 190 -0.52 -1.78 -23.73
C GLY A 190 0.32 -3.03 -23.49
N CYS A 191 0.82 -3.18 -22.27
CA CYS A 191 1.65 -4.32 -21.91
C CYS A 191 0.82 -5.61 -21.76
N HIS A 192 1.40 -6.75 -22.17
CA HIS A 192 0.83 -8.08 -22.01
C HIS A 192 1.89 -9.04 -21.45
N VAL A 193 1.48 -9.97 -20.60
CA VAL A 193 2.34 -11.05 -20.09
C VAL A 193 1.57 -12.35 -20.23
N GLY A 194 2.16 -13.33 -20.94
CA GLY A 194 1.50 -14.61 -21.20
C GLY A 194 0.14 -14.50 -21.92
N GLY A 195 -0.03 -13.48 -22.78
CA GLY A 195 -1.28 -13.21 -23.48
C GLY A 195 -2.33 -12.45 -22.64
N VAL A 196 -2.07 -12.21 -21.36
CA VAL A 196 -2.98 -11.44 -20.49
C VAL A 196 -2.62 -9.97 -20.55
N PHE A 197 -3.63 -9.11 -20.73
CA PHE A 197 -3.47 -7.66 -20.73
C PHE A 197 -3.09 -7.15 -19.33
N LEU A 198 -1.98 -6.43 -19.26
CA LEU A 198 -1.44 -5.79 -18.06
C LEU A 198 -1.02 -4.33 -18.37
N GLY A 199 -1.72 -3.72 -19.33
CA GLY A 199 -1.50 -2.34 -19.73
C GLY A 199 -2.17 -1.32 -18.81
N ALA A 200 -3.10 -1.75 -17.96
CA ALA A 200 -3.78 -0.87 -17.02
C ALA A 200 -3.93 -1.52 -15.64
N PHE A 201 -3.75 -0.74 -14.59
CA PHE A 201 -3.98 -1.14 -13.20
C PHE A 201 -4.76 -0.04 -12.50
N GLY A 202 -5.91 -0.39 -11.91
CA GLY A 202 -6.72 0.50 -11.10
C GLY A 202 -6.55 0.22 -9.61
N TYR A 203 -6.41 1.26 -8.81
CA TYR A 203 -6.55 1.18 -7.37
C TYR A 203 -7.47 2.31 -6.89
N ALA A 204 -8.76 2.03 -6.86
CA ALA A 204 -9.80 3.05 -6.72
C ALA A 204 -9.65 4.12 -7.82
N ASP A 205 -9.40 5.39 -7.43
CA ASP A 205 -9.22 6.51 -8.34
C ASP A 205 -7.81 6.62 -8.94
N ASP A 206 -6.83 5.91 -8.41
CA ASP A 206 -5.49 5.85 -9.00
C ASP A 206 -5.46 4.86 -10.17
N VAL A 207 -5.14 5.32 -11.37
CA VAL A 207 -5.00 4.49 -12.58
C VAL A 207 -3.58 4.56 -13.10
N THR A 208 -2.97 3.39 -13.30
CA THR A 208 -1.63 3.26 -13.87
C THR A 208 -1.71 2.64 -15.26
N LEU A 209 -1.14 3.28 -16.26
CA LEU A 209 -1.05 2.80 -17.62
C LEU A 209 0.38 2.34 -17.94
N LEU A 210 0.52 1.19 -18.62
CA LEU A 210 1.79 0.64 -19.09
C LEU A 210 1.70 0.30 -20.57
N ALA A 211 2.58 0.85 -21.37
CA ALA A 211 2.66 0.54 -22.80
C ALA A 211 4.13 0.31 -23.25
N PRO A 212 4.36 -0.58 -24.23
CA PRO A 212 5.71 -0.84 -24.76
C PRO A 212 6.18 0.25 -25.75
N SER A 213 5.32 1.18 -26.12
CA SER A 213 5.63 2.32 -26.98
C SER A 213 4.94 3.60 -26.51
N ARG A 214 5.50 4.74 -26.90
CA ARG A 214 4.94 6.07 -26.63
C ARG A 214 3.57 6.24 -27.28
N GLU A 215 3.44 5.81 -28.54
CA GLU A 215 2.20 5.87 -29.33
C GLU A 215 1.10 5.02 -28.69
N GLY A 216 1.48 3.84 -28.17
CA GLY A 216 0.58 2.99 -27.40
C GLY A 216 0.08 3.72 -26.16
N LEU A 217 0.97 4.34 -25.37
CA LEU A 217 0.57 5.13 -24.22
C LEU A 217 -0.35 6.31 -24.60
N GLN A 218 -0.04 7.03 -25.69
CA GLN A 218 -0.87 8.14 -26.15
C GLN A 218 -2.27 7.67 -26.61
N THR A 219 -2.37 6.49 -27.19
CA THR A 219 -3.66 5.88 -27.56
C THR A 219 -4.48 5.57 -26.31
N MET A 220 -3.86 4.99 -25.28
CA MET A 220 -4.53 4.71 -24.00
C MET A 220 -4.97 6.01 -23.31
N LEU A 221 -4.17 7.08 -23.34
CA LEU A 221 -4.55 8.39 -22.82
C LEU A 221 -5.77 8.97 -23.52
N LYS A 222 -5.91 8.82 -24.85
CA LYS A 222 -7.11 9.25 -25.59
C LYS A 222 -8.38 8.49 -25.16
N ILE A 223 -8.25 7.20 -24.83
CA ILE A 223 -9.37 6.42 -24.25
C ILE A 223 -9.77 7.01 -22.89
N CYS A 224 -8.78 7.31 -22.04
CA CYS A 224 -9.01 7.95 -20.75
C CYS A 224 -9.70 9.31 -20.89
N GLU A 225 -9.30 10.15 -21.85
CA GLU A 225 -9.96 11.45 -22.16
C GLU A 225 -11.43 11.28 -22.55
N LYS A 226 -11.70 10.34 -23.46
CA LYS A 226 -13.07 10.01 -23.89
C LYS A 226 -13.93 9.55 -22.73
N PHE A 227 -13.42 8.64 -21.93
CA PHE A 227 -14.11 8.17 -20.72
C PHE A 227 -14.39 9.33 -19.76
N ALA A 228 -13.37 10.14 -19.41
CA ALA A 228 -13.52 11.26 -18.49
C ALA A 228 -14.60 12.25 -18.97
N SER A 229 -14.58 12.60 -20.25
CA SER A 229 -15.59 13.48 -20.86
C SER A 229 -17.00 12.91 -20.75
N SER A 230 -17.18 11.61 -21.07
CA SER A 230 -18.48 10.95 -21.05
C SER A 230 -19.02 10.73 -19.63
N HIS A 231 -18.15 10.63 -18.62
CA HIS A 231 -18.48 10.33 -17.23
C HIS A 231 -18.42 11.56 -16.29
N SER A 232 -18.33 12.78 -16.86
CA SER A 232 -18.22 14.03 -16.08
C SER A 232 -17.06 14.03 -15.08
N MET A 233 -16.00 13.30 -15.40
CA MET A 233 -14.76 13.23 -14.63
C MET A 233 -13.67 14.10 -15.26
N GLN A 234 -12.61 14.34 -14.53
CA GLN A 234 -11.47 15.13 -15.01
C GLN A 234 -10.18 14.62 -14.38
N PHE A 235 -9.17 14.41 -15.19
CA PHE A 235 -7.83 14.13 -14.72
C PHE A 235 -7.17 15.39 -14.15
N SER A 236 -6.30 15.20 -13.19
CA SER A 236 -5.52 16.26 -12.58
C SER A 236 -4.30 16.56 -13.45
N THR A 237 -4.49 17.45 -14.43
CA THR A 237 -3.43 18.02 -15.28
C THR A 237 -3.27 19.51 -14.98
N ASP A 238 -2.14 20.09 -15.33
CA ASP A 238 -1.88 21.53 -15.21
C ASP A 238 -1.05 21.97 -16.42
N PRO A 239 -1.32 23.15 -17.03
CA PRO A 239 -0.49 23.70 -18.09
C PRO A 239 0.97 23.82 -17.70
N ASP A 240 1.27 24.06 -16.42
CA ASP A 240 2.60 23.93 -15.85
C ASP A 240 2.85 22.47 -15.44
N PRO A 241 3.69 21.71 -16.18
CA PRO A 241 3.91 20.29 -15.91
C PRO A 241 4.42 20.01 -14.49
N SER A 242 5.09 20.97 -13.84
CA SER A 242 5.60 20.81 -12.46
C SER A 242 4.47 20.69 -11.43
N LYS A 243 3.30 21.24 -11.71
CA LYS A 243 2.09 21.23 -10.86
C LYS A 243 1.14 20.07 -11.16
N SER A 244 1.33 19.39 -12.29
CA SER A 244 0.51 18.24 -12.66
C SER A 244 0.70 17.11 -11.64
N LYS A 245 -0.43 16.52 -11.19
CA LYS A 245 -0.39 15.33 -10.35
C LYS A 245 -0.25 14.06 -11.19
N SER A 246 -0.82 14.05 -12.41
CA SER A 246 -0.59 12.98 -13.38
C SER A 246 0.83 13.08 -13.93
N LYS A 247 1.58 11.96 -13.92
CA LYS A 247 3.03 11.94 -14.24
C LYS A 247 3.37 10.73 -15.08
N CYS A 248 4.40 10.88 -15.92
CA CYS A 248 4.92 9.80 -16.74
C CYS A 248 6.32 9.38 -16.30
N LEU A 249 6.61 8.08 -16.41
CA LEU A 249 7.93 7.49 -16.19
C LEU A 249 8.31 6.67 -17.43
N PHE A 250 9.57 6.70 -17.76
CA PHE A 250 10.12 5.93 -18.87
C PHE A 250 11.17 4.93 -18.35
N PHE A 251 10.98 3.66 -18.67
CA PHE A 251 11.84 2.57 -18.26
C PHE A 251 12.56 2.00 -19.48
N SER A 252 13.90 2.00 -19.47
CA SER A 252 14.75 1.43 -20.50
C SER A 252 16.04 0.90 -19.90
N LYS A 253 16.58 -0.19 -20.46
CA LYS A 253 17.94 -0.67 -20.16
C LYS A 253 19.03 0.13 -20.88
N SER A 254 18.69 0.83 -21.95
CA SER A 254 19.65 1.64 -22.70
C SER A 254 20.03 2.88 -21.91
N ARG A 255 21.30 3.26 -21.92
CA ARG A 255 21.81 4.48 -21.32
C ARG A 255 21.59 5.72 -22.21
N SER A 256 21.29 5.53 -23.49
CA SER A 256 20.99 6.62 -24.41
C SER A 256 19.50 6.93 -24.36
N CYS A 257 19.09 7.85 -23.50
CA CYS A 257 17.78 8.48 -23.63
C CYS A 257 17.89 9.58 -24.70
N ASN A 258 17.42 9.30 -25.90
CA ASN A 258 17.00 10.37 -26.81
C ASN A 258 15.89 11.16 -26.11
N ALA A 259 15.75 12.45 -26.42
CA ALA A 259 14.69 13.25 -25.82
C ALA A 259 13.32 12.59 -26.06
N ILE A 260 12.67 12.17 -24.97
CA ILE A 260 11.37 11.51 -25.07
C ILE A 260 10.34 12.58 -25.43
N GLU A 261 9.64 12.38 -26.54
CA GLU A 261 8.56 13.28 -26.91
C GLU A 261 7.45 13.27 -25.86
N ASN A 262 6.86 14.43 -25.62
CA ASN A 262 5.78 14.57 -24.66
C ASN A 262 4.55 13.78 -25.07
N VAL A 263 3.85 13.23 -24.10
CA VAL A 263 2.47 12.73 -24.24
C VAL A 263 1.51 13.79 -23.72
N VAL A 264 0.31 13.80 -24.27
CA VAL A 264 -0.70 14.83 -24.00
C VAL A 264 -1.93 14.22 -23.38
N LEU A 265 -2.50 14.87 -22.39
CA LEU A 265 -3.77 14.51 -21.74
C LEU A 265 -4.61 15.79 -21.54
N ASN A 266 -5.83 15.82 -22.05
CA ASN A 266 -6.71 17.01 -22.06
C ASN A 266 -6.08 18.29 -22.65
N GLY A 267 -5.20 18.14 -23.62
CA GLY A 267 -4.45 19.25 -24.22
C GLY A 267 -3.17 19.66 -23.48
N ASP A 268 -2.96 19.20 -22.25
CA ASP A 268 -1.78 19.51 -21.45
C ASP A 268 -0.68 18.46 -21.65
N LYS A 269 0.58 18.91 -21.67
CA LYS A 269 1.74 18.02 -21.73
C LYS A 269 1.99 17.40 -20.35
N LEU A 270 2.05 16.07 -20.27
CA LEU A 270 2.38 15.39 -19.03
C LEU A 270 3.91 15.43 -18.77
N PRO A 271 4.33 15.64 -17.52
CA PRO A 271 5.75 15.66 -17.15
C PRO A 271 6.34 14.25 -17.14
N TRP A 272 7.52 14.08 -17.74
CA TRP A 272 8.36 12.93 -17.56
C TRP A 272 9.20 13.09 -16.30
N VAL A 273 9.06 12.14 -15.36
CA VAL A 273 9.82 12.17 -14.11
C VAL A 273 10.64 10.87 -13.95
N THR A 274 11.74 10.97 -13.22
CA THR A 274 12.60 9.81 -12.93
C THR A 274 12.06 8.95 -11.78
N SER A 275 11.23 9.53 -10.91
CA SER A 275 10.60 8.81 -9.81
C SER A 275 9.26 9.44 -9.44
N ALA A 276 8.32 8.61 -9.01
CA ALA A 276 7.02 9.05 -8.51
C ALA A 276 6.52 8.11 -7.41
N LYS A 277 5.68 8.63 -6.52
CA LYS A 277 4.97 7.78 -5.55
C LYS A 277 3.82 7.07 -6.25
N HIS A 278 3.77 5.75 -6.10
CA HIS A 278 2.68 4.89 -6.51
C HIS A 278 2.13 4.15 -5.30
N LEU A 279 0.91 4.47 -4.89
CA LEU A 279 0.24 3.86 -3.73
C LEU A 279 1.11 3.83 -2.46
N GLY A 280 1.80 4.94 -2.18
CA GLY A 280 2.68 5.07 -1.01
C GLY A 280 4.07 4.45 -1.14
N ASN A 281 4.39 3.79 -2.26
CA ASN A 281 5.72 3.26 -2.58
C ASN A 281 6.40 4.10 -3.65
N LEU A 282 7.72 4.12 -3.68
CA LEU A 282 8.47 4.80 -4.73
C LEU A 282 8.59 3.89 -5.96
N LEU A 283 8.15 4.40 -7.13
CA LEU A 283 8.37 3.79 -8.43
C LEU A 283 9.43 4.63 -9.15
N SER A 284 10.56 4.02 -9.54
CA SER A 284 11.69 4.71 -10.17
C SER A 284 12.01 4.15 -11.53
N SER A 285 12.27 5.03 -12.50
CA SER A 285 12.64 4.67 -13.86
C SER A 285 14.06 4.15 -14.00
N LYS A 286 14.90 4.30 -12.96
CA LYS A 286 16.27 3.77 -12.94
C LYS A 286 16.33 2.32 -12.43
N LEU A 287 15.40 1.48 -12.84
CA LEU A 287 15.46 0.01 -12.62
C LEU A 287 16.67 -0.65 -13.31
N ASN A 288 17.75 0.11 -13.51
CA ASN A 288 18.93 -0.36 -14.24
C ASN A 288 19.85 -1.20 -13.36
N THR A 289 19.92 -2.48 -13.68
CA THR A 289 21.06 -3.44 -13.67
C THR A 289 22.04 -3.49 -12.49
N SER A 290 22.10 -2.51 -11.64
CA SER A 290 22.71 -2.58 -10.31
C SER A 290 21.70 -1.99 -9.32
N PHE A 291 21.16 -2.83 -8.45
CA PHE A 291 20.14 -2.53 -7.44
C PHE A 291 20.57 -1.49 -6.38
N SER A 292 21.62 -0.75 -6.65
CA SER A 292 22.14 0.38 -5.90
C SER A 292 21.86 1.73 -6.59
N SER A 293 20.62 1.92 -7.14
CA SER A 293 20.27 3.21 -7.71
C SER A 293 20.19 4.30 -6.63
N PRO A 294 20.57 5.54 -6.93
CA PRO A 294 20.46 6.66 -6.00
C PRO A 294 19.07 6.84 -5.39
N GLU A 295 18.04 6.37 -6.07
CA GLU A 295 16.62 6.52 -5.67
C GLU A 295 16.14 5.45 -4.70
N THR A 296 16.54 4.18 -4.88
CA THR A 296 16.37 3.14 -3.85
C THR A 296 17.10 3.57 -2.57
N LYS A 297 18.27 4.18 -2.73
CA LYS A 297 19.01 4.79 -1.63
C LYS A 297 18.23 5.93 -0.99
N THR A 298 17.53 6.75 -1.78
CA THR A 298 16.69 7.85 -1.29
C THR A 298 15.46 7.33 -0.54
N ASP A 299 14.76 6.31 -1.06
CA ASP A 299 13.62 5.69 -0.36
C ASP A 299 14.08 5.11 0.99
N LEU A 300 15.20 4.39 1.00
CA LEU A 300 15.74 3.81 2.21
C LEU A 300 16.19 4.87 3.24
N LEU A 301 16.77 5.99 2.78
CA LEU A 301 17.11 7.12 3.65
C LEU A 301 15.85 7.73 4.27
N CYS A 302 14.77 7.90 3.49
CA CYS A 302 13.47 8.32 3.99
C CYS A 302 12.92 7.32 5.03
N LYS A 303 13.01 6.01 4.77
CA LYS A 303 12.56 4.97 5.71
C LYS A 303 13.38 4.96 7.00
N ARG A 304 14.69 5.23 6.91
CA ARG A 304 15.55 5.41 8.10
C ARG A 304 15.13 6.62 8.92
N ALA A 305 14.88 7.76 8.28
CA ALA A 305 14.41 8.96 8.98
C ALA A 305 13.06 8.70 9.68
N ILE A 306 12.11 8.05 9.01
CA ILE A 306 10.83 7.64 9.60
C ILE A 306 11.04 6.69 10.78
N LEU A 307 11.99 5.75 10.70
CA LEU A 307 12.28 4.84 11.80
C LEU A 307 12.72 5.61 13.06
N PHE A 308 13.68 6.51 12.93
CA PHE A 308 14.18 7.29 14.07
C PHE A 308 13.13 8.28 14.60
N ASP A 309 12.35 8.91 13.73
CA ASP A 309 11.22 9.74 14.14
C ASP A 309 10.23 8.94 15.01
N LYS A 310 9.90 7.70 14.57
CA LYS A 310 9.02 6.82 15.36
C LYS A 310 9.64 6.35 16.66
N VAL A 311 10.95 6.11 16.70
CA VAL A 311 11.66 5.81 17.97
C VAL A 311 11.49 6.97 18.95
N HIS A 312 11.77 8.20 18.52
CA HIS A 312 11.63 9.38 19.37
C HIS A 312 10.18 9.58 19.82
N GLN A 313 9.19 9.44 18.94
CA GLN A 313 7.78 9.56 19.30
C GLN A 313 7.36 8.51 20.35
N VAL A 314 7.74 7.25 20.16
CA VAL A 314 7.40 6.18 21.09
C VAL A 314 8.10 6.38 22.43
N MET A 315 9.40 6.75 22.42
CA MET A 315 10.13 7.04 23.65
C MET A 315 9.58 8.26 24.40
N GLN A 316 9.17 9.31 23.69
CA GLN A 316 8.58 10.49 24.31
C GLN A 316 7.23 10.19 24.96
N GLN A 317 6.40 9.36 24.34
CA GLN A 317 5.06 9.03 24.85
C GLN A 317 5.06 7.89 25.88
N PHE A 318 5.95 6.93 25.72
CA PHE A 318 5.95 5.66 26.45
C PHE A 318 7.30 5.31 27.09
N GLY A 319 8.22 6.29 27.23
CA GLY A 319 9.56 6.07 27.79
C GLY A 319 9.58 5.60 29.25
N TYR A 320 8.43 5.65 29.93
CA TYR A 320 8.25 5.10 31.28
C TYR A 320 7.98 3.58 31.30
N LEU A 321 7.79 2.96 30.12
CA LEU A 321 7.59 1.52 29.99
C LEU A 321 8.92 0.79 29.93
N GLU A 322 8.89 -0.50 30.25
CA GLU A 322 10.02 -1.40 30.06
C GLU A 322 10.51 -1.37 28.60
N PRO A 323 11.84 -1.37 28.36
CA PRO A 323 12.41 -1.31 27.02
C PRO A 323 11.86 -2.37 26.05
N GLU A 324 11.59 -3.58 26.55
CA GLU A 324 10.97 -4.65 25.75
C GLU A 324 9.60 -4.26 25.19
N MET A 325 8.79 -3.55 25.98
CA MET A 325 7.47 -3.07 25.56
C MET A 325 7.61 -1.97 24.52
N ILE A 326 8.58 -1.06 24.69
CA ILE A 326 8.87 0.01 23.72
C ILE A 326 9.28 -0.60 22.37
N VAL A 327 10.15 -1.61 22.37
CA VAL A 327 10.55 -2.31 21.13
C VAL A 327 9.36 -3.01 20.47
N LYS A 328 8.48 -3.64 21.24
CA LYS A 328 7.24 -4.22 20.71
C LYS A 328 6.35 -3.16 20.09
N LEU A 329 6.12 -2.04 20.76
CA LEU A 329 5.34 -0.91 20.24
C LEU A 329 5.95 -0.38 18.93
N LEU A 330 7.28 -0.15 18.90
CA LEU A 330 7.98 0.28 17.70
C LEU A 330 7.76 -0.70 16.54
N SER A 331 7.84 -2.00 16.78
CA SER A 331 7.66 -3.03 15.75
C SER A 331 6.25 -3.04 15.14
N VAL A 332 5.22 -2.74 15.95
CA VAL A 332 3.82 -2.69 15.52
C VAL A 332 3.49 -1.37 14.83
N TYR A 333 3.91 -0.24 15.41
CA TYR A 333 3.52 1.09 14.94
C TYR A 333 4.49 1.71 13.94
N SER A 334 5.65 1.09 13.68
CA SER A 334 6.60 1.63 12.71
C SER A 334 6.13 1.44 11.27
N THR A 335 5.80 2.55 10.62
CA THR A 335 5.50 2.59 9.18
C THR A 335 6.76 2.52 8.31
N ALA A 336 7.96 2.56 8.91
CA ALA A 336 9.23 2.47 8.18
C ALA A 336 9.37 1.19 7.35
N LEU A 337 8.68 0.11 7.74
CA LEU A 337 8.68 -1.17 7.02
C LEU A 337 7.52 -1.30 6.01
N TYR A 338 6.73 -0.25 5.78
CA TYR A 338 5.70 -0.27 4.73
C TYR A 338 6.37 -0.41 3.36
N GLY A 339 5.85 -1.30 2.52
CA GLY A 339 6.42 -1.60 1.21
C GLY A 339 7.69 -2.47 1.23
N SER A 340 8.14 -2.94 2.41
CA SER A 340 9.35 -3.75 2.54
C SER A 340 9.34 -5.04 1.72
N THR A 341 8.18 -5.57 1.37
CA THR A 341 8.03 -6.74 0.50
C THR A 341 8.36 -6.45 -0.97
N LEU A 342 8.47 -5.16 -1.34
CA LEU A 342 8.93 -4.72 -2.65
C LEU A 342 10.46 -4.52 -2.70
N TRP A 343 11.17 -4.75 -1.62
CA TRP A 343 12.62 -4.57 -1.57
C TRP A 343 13.36 -5.85 -1.97
N GLN A 344 14.59 -5.67 -2.44
CA GLN A 344 15.50 -6.78 -2.62
C GLN A 344 16.11 -7.18 -1.26
N LEU A 345 15.82 -8.40 -0.81
CA LEU A 345 16.20 -8.87 0.52
C LEU A 345 17.72 -8.98 0.75
N ASN A 346 18.49 -9.23 -0.32
CA ASN A 346 19.96 -9.36 -0.25
C ASN A 346 20.64 -8.15 -0.88
N SER A 347 20.27 -6.93 -0.47
CA SER A 347 20.89 -5.70 -0.97
C SER A 347 21.75 -5.03 0.11
N ALA A 348 22.74 -4.23 -0.33
CA ALA A 348 23.58 -3.44 0.58
C ALA A 348 22.74 -2.44 1.39
N GLU A 349 21.69 -1.90 0.79
CA GLU A 349 20.75 -0.98 1.40
C GLU A 349 19.97 -1.65 2.55
N HIS A 350 19.61 -2.91 2.37
CA HIS A 350 18.96 -3.71 3.40
C HIS A 350 19.87 -3.89 4.65
N LEU A 351 21.15 -4.12 4.43
CA LEU A 351 22.14 -4.17 5.51
C LEU A 351 22.25 -2.83 6.28
N GLN A 352 22.11 -1.70 5.58
CA GLN A 352 22.10 -0.39 6.24
C GLN A 352 20.86 -0.17 7.11
N LEU A 353 19.69 -0.63 6.65
CA LEU A 353 18.47 -0.56 7.45
C LEU A 353 18.60 -1.43 8.71
N ASN A 354 19.19 -2.59 8.61
CA ASN A 354 19.46 -3.47 9.75
C ASN A 354 20.36 -2.81 10.80
N LYS A 355 21.44 -2.13 10.35
CA LYS A 355 22.28 -1.32 11.26
C LYS A 355 21.47 -0.23 11.97
N SER A 356 20.55 0.44 11.23
CA SER A 356 19.69 1.48 11.80
C SER A 356 18.70 0.92 12.82
N TRP A 357 18.14 -0.27 12.55
CA TRP A 357 17.26 -0.98 13.48
C TRP A 357 17.98 -1.31 14.79
N ASN A 358 19.19 -1.86 14.70
CA ASN A 358 20.00 -2.16 15.89
C ASN A 358 20.39 -0.88 16.66
N THR A 359 20.65 0.22 15.96
CA THR A 359 20.87 1.52 16.59
C THR A 359 19.61 2.00 17.35
N ALA A 360 18.44 1.83 16.76
CA ALA A 360 17.15 2.17 17.39
C ALA A 360 16.94 1.35 18.70
N ILE A 361 17.26 0.06 18.68
CA ILE A 361 17.17 -0.79 19.88
C ILE A 361 18.19 -0.31 20.94
N LYS A 362 19.43 -0.01 20.56
CA LYS A 362 20.42 0.55 21.50
C LYS A 362 19.91 1.84 22.15
N MET A 363 19.26 2.73 21.40
CA MET A 363 18.67 3.95 21.95
C MET A 363 17.57 3.65 22.97
N ILE A 364 16.69 2.69 22.70
CA ILE A 364 15.59 2.30 23.59
C ILE A 364 16.14 1.69 24.89
N TRP A 365 17.19 0.89 24.79
CA TRP A 365 17.86 0.26 25.94
C TRP A 365 18.92 1.14 26.56
N GLU A 366 19.13 2.38 26.08
CA GLU A 366 20.16 3.33 26.54
C GLU A 366 21.58 2.73 26.55
N LEU A 367 21.85 1.83 25.61
CA LEU A 367 23.15 1.16 25.50
C LEU A 367 24.17 2.06 24.79
N PRO A 368 25.47 1.97 25.15
CA PRO A 368 26.53 2.62 24.40
C PRO A 368 26.50 2.28 22.91
N HIS A 369 26.85 3.24 22.07
CA HIS A 369 26.86 3.03 20.61
C HIS A 369 27.80 1.89 20.17
N ALA A 370 28.89 1.69 20.90
CA ALA A 370 29.90 0.64 20.69
C ALA A 370 29.42 -0.77 21.06
N THR A 371 28.26 -0.94 21.73
CA THR A 371 27.75 -2.25 22.13
C THR A 371 27.65 -3.18 20.90
N HIS A 372 28.17 -4.38 21.04
CA HIS A 372 28.19 -5.34 19.92
C HIS A 372 26.79 -5.77 19.52
N THR A 373 26.56 -5.91 18.23
CA THR A 373 25.24 -6.16 17.64
C THR A 373 24.59 -7.47 18.13
N LYS A 374 25.38 -8.52 18.35
CA LYS A 374 24.89 -9.81 18.88
C LYS A 374 24.15 -9.66 20.21
N PHE A 375 24.63 -8.77 21.11
CA PHE A 375 23.94 -8.50 22.38
C PHE A 375 22.63 -7.74 22.18
N VAL A 376 22.61 -6.79 21.26
CA VAL A 376 21.40 -6.02 20.92
C VAL A 376 20.28 -6.97 20.43
N GLU A 377 20.64 -7.97 19.64
CA GLU A 377 19.70 -8.98 19.14
C GLU A 377 19.12 -9.84 20.27
N SER A 378 19.92 -10.16 21.29
CA SER A 378 19.48 -10.92 22.46
C SER A 378 18.53 -10.15 23.38
N LEU A 379 18.66 -8.83 23.44
CA LEU A 379 17.80 -7.94 24.22
C LEU A 379 16.46 -7.65 23.56
N SER A 380 16.33 -7.90 22.27
CA SER A 380 15.11 -7.59 21.53
C SER A 380 14.07 -8.71 21.68
N PRO A 381 12.84 -8.40 22.14
CA PRO A 381 11.74 -9.36 22.16
C PRO A 381 11.18 -9.61 20.74
N VAL A 382 11.66 -8.85 19.76
CA VAL A 382 11.29 -8.95 18.36
C VAL A 382 12.41 -9.66 17.61
N PRO A 383 12.10 -10.59 16.70
CA PRO A 383 13.11 -11.26 15.88
C PRO A 383 14.00 -10.25 15.14
N HIS A 384 15.21 -10.66 14.81
CA HIS A 384 16.12 -9.90 13.97
C HIS A 384 15.42 -9.29 12.76
N LEU A 385 15.71 -8.04 12.41
CA LEU A 385 14.98 -7.33 11.32
C LEU A 385 14.97 -8.14 10.02
N GLU A 386 16.07 -8.80 9.69
CA GLU A 386 16.17 -9.66 8.51
C GLU A 386 15.14 -10.80 8.54
N SER A 387 14.95 -11.44 9.70
CA SER A 387 13.92 -12.48 9.88
C SER A 387 12.51 -11.92 9.80
N VAL A 388 12.29 -10.70 10.32
CA VAL A 388 11.01 -10.00 10.19
C VAL A 388 10.69 -9.73 8.71
N LEU A 389 11.67 -9.23 7.95
CA LEU A 389 11.50 -8.91 6.53
C LEU A 389 11.33 -10.18 5.69
N ALA A 390 12.13 -11.24 5.96
CA ALA A 390 11.94 -12.54 5.34
C ALA A 390 10.53 -13.09 5.62
N GLY A 391 10.07 -13.05 6.87
CA GLY A 391 8.74 -13.47 7.26
C GLY A 391 7.63 -12.67 6.59
N ARG A 392 7.80 -11.36 6.40
CA ARG A 392 6.86 -10.51 5.65
C ARG A 392 6.83 -10.89 4.17
N TYR A 393 8.01 -11.11 3.56
CA TYR A 393 8.08 -11.49 2.16
C TYR A 393 7.45 -12.87 1.90
N ILE A 394 7.74 -13.88 2.75
CA ILE A 394 7.11 -15.20 2.66
C ILE A 394 5.58 -15.10 2.75
N GLY A 395 5.07 -14.27 3.69
CA GLY A 395 3.62 -14.01 3.80
C GLY A 395 3.04 -13.32 2.57
N PHE A 396 3.78 -12.39 2.00
CA PHE A 396 3.41 -11.71 0.77
C PHE A 396 3.39 -12.69 -0.42
N ALA A 397 4.44 -13.47 -0.62
CA ALA A 397 4.51 -14.49 -1.69
C ALA A 397 3.36 -15.50 -1.56
N ASN A 398 3.04 -15.95 -0.33
CA ASN A 398 1.87 -16.80 -0.11
C ASN A 398 0.55 -16.10 -0.45
N SER A 399 0.42 -14.81 -0.13
CA SER A 399 -0.78 -14.03 -0.48
C SER A 399 -0.96 -13.86 -1.99
N LEU A 400 0.13 -13.82 -2.77
CA LEU A 400 0.10 -13.79 -4.24
C LEU A 400 -0.38 -15.15 -4.80
N LEU A 401 0.12 -16.26 -4.26
CA LEU A 401 -0.26 -17.61 -4.67
C LEU A 401 -1.71 -17.94 -4.35
N CYS A 402 -2.20 -17.50 -3.20
CA CYS A 402 -3.57 -17.76 -2.72
C CYS A 402 -4.56 -16.67 -3.11
N SER A 403 -4.15 -15.71 -3.93
CA SER A 403 -5.03 -14.61 -4.34
C SER A 403 -6.15 -15.09 -5.26
N SER A 404 -7.34 -14.55 -5.05
CA SER A 404 -8.47 -14.70 -5.98
C SER A 404 -8.28 -13.91 -7.29
N ASN A 405 -7.35 -12.94 -7.32
CA ASN A 405 -7.00 -12.21 -8.53
C ASN A 405 -6.03 -13.03 -9.39
N PRO A 406 -6.46 -13.50 -10.60
CA PRO A 406 -5.65 -14.38 -11.44
C PRO A 406 -4.36 -13.72 -11.96
N ILE A 407 -4.34 -12.39 -12.07
CA ILE A 407 -3.15 -11.64 -12.50
C ILE A 407 -1.98 -11.88 -11.53
N LEU A 408 -2.25 -11.85 -10.23
CA LEU A 408 -1.22 -12.01 -9.21
C LEU A 408 -0.59 -13.41 -9.26
N GLY A 409 -1.40 -14.45 -9.37
CA GLY A 409 -0.92 -15.82 -9.52
C GLY A 409 -0.12 -16.05 -10.81
N LEU A 410 -0.61 -15.52 -11.93
CA LEU A 410 0.07 -15.58 -13.23
C LEU A 410 1.46 -14.92 -13.18
N LEU A 411 1.51 -13.66 -12.75
CA LEU A 411 2.76 -12.90 -12.65
C LEU A 411 3.74 -13.58 -11.71
N PHE A 412 3.28 -13.99 -10.51
CA PHE A 412 4.16 -14.64 -9.55
C PHE A 412 4.75 -15.95 -10.10
N THR A 413 3.93 -16.76 -10.77
CA THR A 413 4.39 -18.01 -11.39
C THR A 413 5.41 -17.74 -12.49
N SER A 414 5.22 -16.67 -13.28
CA SER A 414 6.17 -16.26 -14.33
C SER A 414 7.50 -15.73 -13.76
N CYS A 415 7.45 -15.01 -12.63
CA CYS A 415 8.60 -14.30 -12.08
C CYS A 415 9.43 -15.13 -11.09
N LYS A 416 8.80 -16.03 -10.31
CA LYS A 416 9.47 -16.77 -9.21
C LYS A 416 10.69 -17.58 -9.63
N GLN A 417 10.75 -18.03 -10.89
CA GLN A 417 11.88 -18.80 -11.46
C GLN A 417 12.83 -17.91 -12.27
N ASN A 418 12.46 -16.66 -12.52
CA ASN A 418 13.27 -15.74 -13.31
C ASN A 418 14.27 -15.01 -12.41
N ILE A 419 15.53 -15.45 -12.40
CA ILE A 419 16.63 -14.87 -11.62
C ILE A 419 16.90 -13.40 -12.01
N SER A 420 16.47 -12.96 -13.20
CA SER A 420 16.58 -11.55 -13.58
C SER A 420 15.49 -10.66 -12.97
N SER A 421 14.42 -11.23 -12.42
CA SER A 421 13.41 -10.49 -11.66
C SER A 421 13.78 -10.39 -10.19
N GLN A 422 13.37 -9.29 -9.55
CA GLN A 422 13.57 -9.12 -8.11
C GLN A 422 12.86 -10.21 -7.31
N THR A 423 11.66 -10.59 -7.73
CA THR A 423 10.88 -11.68 -7.10
C THR A 423 11.64 -13.01 -7.16
N GLY A 424 12.18 -13.38 -8.31
CA GLY A 424 12.98 -14.61 -8.44
C GLY A 424 14.24 -14.60 -7.58
N GLN A 425 14.92 -13.46 -7.50
CA GLN A 425 16.11 -13.29 -6.64
C GLN A 425 15.74 -13.43 -5.15
N ASN A 426 14.66 -12.81 -4.70
CA ASN A 426 14.20 -12.90 -3.31
C ASN A 426 13.77 -14.34 -2.97
N VAL A 427 13.04 -15.02 -3.86
CA VAL A 427 12.65 -16.42 -3.66
C VAL A 427 13.87 -17.29 -3.54
N LYS A 428 14.82 -17.19 -4.48
CA LYS A 428 16.07 -17.95 -4.45
C LYS A 428 16.85 -17.70 -3.16
N TYR A 429 17.06 -16.44 -2.79
CA TYR A 429 17.75 -16.07 -1.56
C TYR A 429 17.13 -16.73 -0.31
N LEU A 430 15.79 -16.73 -0.22
CA LEU A 430 15.11 -17.34 0.92
C LEU A 430 15.20 -18.86 0.94
N LEU A 431 15.10 -19.51 -0.21
CA LEU A 431 15.24 -20.95 -0.32
C LEU A 431 16.66 -21.39 0.07
N ASP A 432 17.68 -20.70 -0.44
CA ASP A 432 19.08 -20.95 -0.11
C ASP A 432 19.37 -20.73 1.38
N LYS A 433 18.89 -19.61 1.94
CA LYS A 433 19.09 -19.23 3.34
C LYS A 433 18.47 -20.24 4.32
N TYR A 434 17.24 -20.68 4.05
CA TYR A 434 16.51 -21.59 4.93
C TYR A 434 16.66 -23.05 4.53
N LYS A 435 17.48 -23.36 3.53
CA LYS A 435 17.74 -24.71 3.01
C LYS A 435 16.46 -25.46 2.67
N MET A 436 15.53 -24.78 2.00
CA MET A 436 14.25 -25.32 1.58
C MET A 436 14.22 -25.57 0.08
N GLU A 437 13.55 -26.64 -0.35
CA GLU A 437 13.44 -27.00 -1.77
C GLU A 437 12.34 -26.19 -2.47
N SER A 438 11.30 -25.82 -1.75
CA SER A 438 10.18 -25.10 -2.33
C SER A 438 9.64 -23.98 -1.42
N LEU A 439 9.02 -22.97 -2.06
CA LEU A 439 8.35 -21.91 -1.35
C LEU A 439 7.17 -22.42 -0.52
N VAL A 440 6.51 -23.50 -0.94
CA VAL A 440 5.40 -24.12 -0.21
C VAL A 440 5.88 -24.67 1.12
N ASP A 441 7.04 -25.29 1.16
CA ASP A 441 7.63 -25.82 2.39
C ASP A 441 8.04 -24.68 3.32
N LEU A 442 8.61 -23.61 2.77
CA LEU A 442 8.96 -22.42 3.52
C LEU A 442 7.72 -21.74 4.14
N VAL A 443 6.56 -21.74 3.45
CA VAL A 443 5.28 -21.22 3.97
C VAL A 443 4.73 -22.11 5.08
N LYS A 444 4.83 -23.44 4.92
CA LYS A 444 4.41 -24.40 5.98
C LYS A 444 5.25 -24.20 7.24
N GLU A 445 6.56 -24.09 7.10
CA GLU A 445 7.48 -23.87 8.21
C GLU A 445 7.17 -22.56 8.94
N LYS A 446 6.95 -21.46 8.21
CA LYS A 446 6.52 -20.20 8.80
C LYS A 446 5.23 -20.34 9.62
N ASN A 447 4.27 -21.12 9.17
CA ASN A 447 2.99 -21.31 9.86
C ASN A 447 3.15 -22.18 11.11
N SER A 448 4.10 -23.13 11.12
CA SER A 448 4.47 -23.90 12.30
C SER A 448 5.18 -23.04 13.35
N LEU A 449 6.04 -22.13 12.91
CA LEU A 449 6.77 -21.18 13.76
C LEU A 449 5.84 -20.17 14.47
N LYS A 450 4.74 -19.74 13.81
CA LYS A 450 3.72 -18.90 14.45
C LYS A 450 2.99 -19.58 15.62
N ARG A 451 3.03 -20.90 15.71
CA ARG A 451 2.36 -21.70 16.75
C ARG A 451 3.20 -21.95 18.02
N GLY A 452 4.32 -21.25 18.20
CA GLY A 452 5.04 -21.29 19.47
C GLY A 452 6.54 -21.64 19.41
N ARG A 453 7.17 -21.68 18.24
CA ARG A 453 8.63 -21.75 18.16
C ARG A 453 9.20 -20.38 17.85
N VAL A 454 9.92 -19.82 18.82
CA VAL A 454 10.88 -18.75 18.59
C VAL A 454 11.91 -19.30 17.58
N TYR A 455 12.27 -18.53 16.53
CA TYR A 455 13.40 -18.90 15.68
C TYR A 455 14.58 -19.25 16.58
N PRO A 456 15.22 -20.41 16.41
CA PRO A 456 16.36 -20.73 17.25
C PRO A 456 17.35 -19.57 17.09
N LEU A 457 17.70 -18.96 18.22
CA LEU A 457 18.88 -18.11 18.35
C LEU A 457 20.07 -19.04 18.07
N GLN A 458 20.38 -19.25 16.78
CA GLN A 458 21.61 -19.94 16.42
C GLN A 458 22.71 -19.02 16.90
N ASP A 459 23.49 -19.49 17.86
CA ASP A 459 24.76 -18.98 18.38
C ASP A 459 24.75 -18.04 19.59
N VAL A 460 23.65 -17.82 20.32
CA VAL A 460 23.77 -17.25 21.68
C VAL A 460 23.34 -18.31 22.67
N GLU A 461 24.29 -18.73 23.54
CA GLU A 461 23.98 -19.63 24.62
C GLU A 461 22.84 -19.03 25.47
N ALA A 462 21.74 -19.75 25.58
CA ALA A 462 20.49 -19.24 26.17
C ALA A 462 20.65 -18.69 27.60
N TRP A 463 21.70 -19.12 28.33
CA TRP A 463 22.03 -18.66 29.66
C TRP A 463 22.61 -17.23 29.68
N LYS A 464 23.18 -16.74 28.56
CA LYS A 464 23.73 -15.37 28.48
C LYS A 464 22.66 -14.28 28.40
N ILE A 465 21.45 -14.62 27.93
CA ILE A 465 20.37 -13.64 27.74
C ILE A 465 19.87 -13.01 29.03
N PRO A 466 19.59 -13.76 30.12
CA PRO A 466 19.25 -13.18 31.40
C PRO A 466 20.33 -12.23 31.93
N ILE A 467 21.60 -12.64 31.87
CA ILE A 467 22.75 -11.86 32.37
C ILE A 467 22.89 -10.53 31.63
N ILE A 468 22.72 -10.55 30.28
CA ILE A 468 22.79 -9.34 29.45
C ILE A 468 21.66 -8.37 29.82
N LYS A 469 20.45 -8.91 30.07
CA LYS A 469 19.28 -8.12 30.48
C LYS A 469 19.51 -7.47 31.85
N GLU A 470 20.03 -8.22 32.83
CA GLU A 470 20.37 -7.68 34.14
C GLU A 470 21.45 -6.60 34.08
N LEU A 471 22.52 -6.80 33.29
CA LEU A 471 23.56 -5.80 33.07
C LEU A 471 23.02 -4.52 32.42
N ALA A 472 22.09 -4.64 31.46
CA ALA A 472 21.44 -3.48 30.83
C ALA A 472 20.55 -2.72 31.83
N LEU A 473 19.84 -3.41 32.72
CA LEU A 473 19.02 -2.80 33.77
C LEU A 473 19.86 -2.17 34.87
N LEU A 474 20.98 -2.77 35.21
CA LEU A 474 21.98 -2.20 36.16
C LEU A 474 22.57 -0.88 35.65
N GLN A 475 22.94 -0.82 34.38
CA GLN A 475 23.46 0.41 33.76
C GLN A 475 22.42 1.55 33.76
N LYS A 476 21.11 1.22 33.81
CA LYS A 476 20.02 2.20 33.94
C LYS A 476 19.74 2.65 35.36
N GLY A 477 20.41 2.09 36.38
CA GLY A 477 20.09 2.35 37.79
C GLY A 477 18.70 1.83 38.22
N GLN A 478 18.13 0.89 37.47
CA GLN A 478 16.83 0.30 37.74
C GLN A 478 16.87 -0.97 38.60
N LEU A 479 18.07 -1.48 38.85
CA LEU A 479 18.32 -2.58 39.79
C LEU A 479 19.47 -2.21 40.75
N GLU A 480 19.22 -2.22 42.05
CA GLU A 480 20.25 -2.24 43.06
C GLU A 480 20.61 -3.71 43.32
N ILE A 481 21.82 -4.13 42.97
CA ILE A 481 22.34 -5.46 43.31
C ILE A 481 23.71 -5.28 43.98
N ASP A 482 23.87 -5.90 45.15
CA ASP A 482 25.16 -6.11 45.79
C ASP A 482 25.95 -7.16 44.96
N PHE A 483 26.69 -6.68 43.98
CA PHE A 483 27.64 -7.51 43.21
C PHE A 483 29.07 -7.14 43.56
N ASP A 484 29.92 -8.16 43.70
CA ASP A 484 31.36 -7.97 43.81
C ASP A 484 31.90 -7.39 42.49
N PRO A 485 32.55 -6.19 42.51
CA PRO A 485 33.05 -5.54 41.30
C PRO A 485 34.04 -6.40 40.49
N THR A 486 34.74 -7.33 41.12
CA THR A 486 35.70 -8.24 40.47
C THR A 486 35.01 -9.29 39.56
N GLU A 487 33.87 -9.82 39.97
CA GLU A 487 33.08 -10.75 39.14
C GLU A 487 32.50 -10.04 37.89
N LEU A 488 32.15 -8.77 38.03
CA LEU A 488 31.60 -7.98 36.92
C LEU A 488 32.66 -7.69 35.83
N GLU A 489 33.91 -7.39 36.26
CA GLU A 489 35.03 -7.15 35.34
C GLU A 489 35.42 -8.45 34.59
N GLU A 490 35.34 -9.60 35.24
CA GLU A 490 35.63 -10.90 34.62
C GLU A 490 34.58 -11.29 33.56
N ILE A 491 33.32 -11.06 33.87
CA ILE A 491 32.19 -11.27 32.94
C ILE A 491 32.28 -10.30 31.77
N LEU A 492 32.54 -9.01 32.01
CA LEU A 492 32.72 -8.00 30.96
C LEU A 492 33.94 -8.28 30.09
N GLY A 493 35.04 -8.75 30.68
CA GLY A 493 36.25 -9.17 29.97
C GLY A 493 35.99 -10.34 29.00
N GLN A 494 35.21 -11.35 29.43
CA GLN A 494 34.80 -12.47 28.56
C GLN A 494 33.81 -12.09 27.48
N ILE A 495 33.00 -11.06 27.69
CA ILE A 495 32.04 -10.55 26.72
C ILE A 495 32.71 -9.70 25.63
N CYS A 496 33.80 -9.01 25.96
CA CYS A 496 34.53 -8.14 25.02
C CYS A 496 35.60 -8.86 24.19
N THR A 497 36.00 -10.08 24.58
CA THR A 497 37.05 -10.86 23.87
C THR A 497 36.53 -11.95 22.94
N ASN A 498 35.23 -12.16 22.86
CA ASN A 498 34.54 -13.04 21.91
C ASN A 498 33.54 -12.23 21.08
#